data_ef2a4fcfc0c0973c9b285ac489f2920f
#
_entry.id   ef2a4fcfc0c0973c9b285ac489f2920f
#
_cell.length_a   1.000
_cell.length_b   1.000
_cell.length_c   1.000
_cell.angle_alpha   90.00
_cell.angle_beta   90.00
_cell.angle_gamma   90.00
#
_symmetry.space_group_name_H-M   'P 1'
#
loop_
_entity.id
_entity.type
_entity.pdbx_description
1 polymer ?
#
loop_
_entity_poly.entity_id
_entity_poly.type
_entity_poly.pdbx_seq_one_letter_code
_entity_poly.pdbx_strand_id
1 'polypeptide(L)'
;GIRALNPIWVAAEMKAIAERVVVAYVNPRPALDALRARLEENSIVSIVVRSEASRVVTTPFFDVPLALAPGAPVLAAKTAAQLLPVFTVRDKSGKVVTTVEAPIDLSGYEENRPAVQAAVDAYAKRLEPWLRQYPDQWLSWGQLIQRKPRT
;
A
#
# COMPACT_ATOMS: atom_id res chain seq x y z
N GLY A 1 13.16 -7.18 19.65
CA GLY A 1 12.47 -8.47 19.47
C GLY A 1 12.11 -8.78 18.02
N ILE A 2 11.77 -7.79 17.20
CA ILE A 2 11.27 -8.01 15.82
C ILE A 2 12.38 -8.35 14.82
N ARG A 3 13.61 -7.91 15.05
CA ARG A 3 14.75 -8.19 14.14
C ARG A 3 15.10 -9.68 14.04
N ALA A 4 14.87 -10.46 15.10
CA ALA A 4 15.19 -11.90 15.10
C ALA A 4 14.23 -12.74 14.22
N LEU A 5 13.00 -12.27 13.98
CA LEU A 5 12.01 -12.94 13.13
C LEU A 5 12.13 -12.57 11.65
N ASN A 6 12.86 -11.52 11.32
CA ASN A 6 12.98 -11.03 9.94
C ASN A 6 13.49 -12.09 8.95
N PRO A 7 14.51 -12.91 9.26
CA PRO A 7 14.96 -13.97 8.36
C PRO A 7 13.90 -15.05 8.11
N ILE A 8 13.10 -15.39 9.11
CA ILE A 8 12.01 -16.38 9.00
C ILE A 8 10.90 -15.84 8.09
N TRP A 9 10.51 -14.57 8.27
CA TRP A 9 9.53 -13.91 7.43
C TRP A 9 10.01 -13.82 5.98
N VAL A 10 11.25 -13.38 5.75
CA VAL A 10 11.85 -13.30 4.42
C VAL A 10 11.87 -14.67 3.75
N ALA A 11 12.28 -15.73 4.47
CA ALA A 11 12.29 -17.08 3.92
C ALA A 11 10.88 -17.60 3.57
N ALA A 12 9.87 -17.25 4.36
CA ALA A 12 8.48 -17.59 4.07
C ALA A 12 7.92 -16.83 2.86
N GLU A 13 8.21 -15.53 2.77
CA GLU A 13 7.84 -14.70 1.62
C GLU A 13 8.48 -15.21 0.33
N MET A 14 9.79 -15.50 0.34
CA MET A 14 10.53 -15.98 -0.84
C MET A 14 10.05 -17.33 -1.39
N LYS A 15 9.26 -18.07 -0.62
CA LYS A 15 8.56 -19.26 -1.14
C LYS A 15 7.30 -18.93 -1.93
N ALA A 16 6.71 -17.78 -1.68
CA ALA A 16 5.44 -17.36 -2.27
C ALA A 16 5.59 -16.34 -3.39
N ILE A 17 6.71 -15.62 -3.43
CA ILE A 17 7.00 -14.56 -4.41
C ILE A 17 8.30 -14.84 -5.15
N ALA A 18 8.36 -14.47 -6.42
CA ALA A 18 9.55 -14.68 -7.25
C ALA A 18 10.72 -13.77 -6.84
N GLU A 19 10.42 -12.55 -6.40
CA GLU A 19 11.42 -11.55 -6.03
C GLU A 19 10.89 -10.59 -4.98
N ARG A 20 11.75 -10.17 -4.07
CA ARG A 20 11.47 -9.14 -3.08
C ARG A 20 12.36 -7.92 -3.29
N VAL A 21 11.76 -6.78 -3.59
CA VAL A 21 12.45 -5.50 -3.68
C VAL A 21 12.28 -4.72 -2.38
N VAL A 22 13.39 -4.33 -1.76
CA VAL A 22 13.39 -3.51 -0.54
C VAL A 22 13.53 -2.04 -0.91
N VAL A 23 12.51 -1.25 -0.59
CA VAL A 23 12.56 0.20 -0.78
C VAL A 23 13.30 0.83 0.38
N ALA A 24 14.49 1.39 0.09
CA ALA A 24 15.27 2.12 1.09
C ALA A 24 14.60 3.46 1.42
N TYR A 25 14.52 3.78 2.73
CA TYR A 25 13.91 5.03 3.21
C TYR A 25 14.63 6.29 2.68
N VAL A 26 15.98 6.24 2.61
CA VAL A 26 16.81 7.38 2.22
C VAL A 26 16.85 7.57 0.71
N ASN A 27 16.89 6.50 -0.07
CA ASN A 27 16.90 6.56 -1.53
C ASN A 27 15.97 5.47 -2.11
N PRO A 28 14.72 5.78 -2.42
CA PRO A 28 13.79 4.82 -2.98
C PRO A 28 13.98 4.58 -4.49
N ARG A 29 14.77 5.39 -5.20
CA ARG A 29 14.90 5.34 -6.67
C ARG A 29 15.28 3.96 -7.21
N PRO A 30 16.37 3.31 -6.75
CA PRO A 30 16.76 2.02 -7.31
C PRO A 30 15.67 0.95 -7.20
N ALA A 31 14.93 0.95 -6.09
CA ALA A 31 13.82 0.04 -5.89
C ALA A 31 12.64 0.35 -6.83
N LEU A 32 12.30 1.62 -7.01
CA LEU A 32 11.25 2.03 -7.93
C LEU A 32 11.60 1.72 -9.39
N ASP A 33 12.86 1.88 -9.77
CA ASP A 33 13.35 1.53 -11.12
C ASP A 33 13.27 0.01 -11.35
N ALA A 34 13.63 -0.81 -10.36
CA ALA A 34 13.49 -2.27 -10.43
C ALA A 34 12.00 -2.70 -10.55
N LEU A 35 11.11 -2.10 -9.76
CA LEU A 35 9.67 -2.38 -9.84
C LEU A 35 9.08 -1.95 -11.18
N ARG A 36 9.53 -0.80 -11.71
CA ARG A 36 9.13 -0.33 -13.02
C ARG A 36 9.54 -1.31 -14.12
N ALA A 37 10.78 -1.79 -14.12
CA ALA A 37 11.27 -2.77 -15.08
C ALA A 37 10.40 -4.04 -15.09
N ARG A 38 9.98 -4.52 -13.91
CA ARG A 38 9.07 -5.68 -13.82
C ARG A 38 7.69 -5.42 -14.42
N LEU A 39 7.14 -4.24 -14.25
CA LEU A 39 5.86 -3.88 -14.88
C LEU A 39 5.98 -3.74 -16.40
N GLU A 40 7.11 -3.23 -16.90
CA GLU A 40 7.41 -3.15 -18.33
C GLU A 40 7.59 -4.55 -18.97
N GLU A 41 8.01 -5.56 -18.19
CA GLU A 41 8.05 -6.98 -18.54
C GLU A 41 6.68 -7.68 -18.39
N ASN A 42 5.60 -6.94 -18.23
CA ASN A 42 4.25 -7.46 -18.01
C ASN A 42 4.11 -8.38 -16.78
N SER A 43 4.89 -8.08 -15.74
CA SER A 43 4.83 -8.80 -14.45
C SER A 43 3.88 -8.10 -13.47
N ILE A 44 3.48 -8.83 -12.42
CA ILE A 44 2.68 -8.29 -11.32
C ILE A 44 3.62 -7.80 -10.22
N VAL A 45 3.41 -6.55 -9.78
CA VAL A 45 4.12 -5.95 -8.65
C VAL A 45 3.15 -5.74 -7.49
N SER A 46 3.45 -6.29 -6.33
CA SER A 46 2.70 -6.06 -5.10
C SER A 46 3.42 -5.05 -4.20
N ILE A 47 2.70 -4.01 -3.78
CA ILE A 47 3.23 -2.97 -2.90
C ILE A 47 2.37 -2.89 -1.64
N VAL A 48 3.00 -3.07 -0.48
CA VAL A 48 2.34 -2.87 0.81
C VAL A 48 2.26 -1.37 1.10
N VAL A 49 1.04 -0.87 1.25
CA VAL A 49 0.80 0.54 1.56
C VAL A 49 1.22 0.83 3.00
N ARG A 50 2.07 1.83 3.17
CA ARG A 50 2.57 2.29 4.48
C ARG A 50 2.35 3.79 4.63
N SER A 51 2.28 4.25 5.86
CA SER A 51 2.27 5.66 6.23
C SER A 51 3.67 6.21 6.56
N GLU A 52 4.64 5.32 6.77
CA GLU A 52 6.04 5.67 7.03
C GLU A 52 6.80 5.73 5.72
N ALA A 53 6.81 6.90 5.10
CA ALA A 53 7.56 7.15 3.87
C ALA A 53 8.10 8.59 3.86
N SER A 54 9.15 8.83 3.07
CA SER A 54 9.72 10.17 2.88
C SER A 54 8.74 11.14 2.18
N ARG A 55 7.79 10.59 1.43
CA ARG A 55 6.67 11.31 0.81
C ARG A 55 5.37 10.64 1.18
N VAL A 56 4.42 11.42 1.65
CA VAL A 56 3.07 10.96 1.98
C VAL A 56 2.03 11.91 1.38
N VAL A 57 0.87 11.38 1.12
CA VAL A 57 -0.35 12.09 0.76
C VAL A 57 -1.33 11.89 1.90
N THR A 58 -1.93 12.97 2.37
CA THR A 58 -2.93 12.94 3.44
C THR A 58 -4.32 12.78 2.83
N THR A 59 -5.08 11.84 3.35
CA THR A 59 -6.45 11.53 2.92
C THR A 59 -7.39 11.46 4.11
N PRO A 60 -8.67 11.82 3.99
CA PRO A 60 -9.67 11.55 5.02
C PRO A 60 -9.83 10.04 5.23
N PHE A 61 -9.91 9.62 6.50
CA PHE A 61 -10.06 8.22 6.86
C PHE A 61 -10.70 8.11 8.25
N PHE A 62 -11.88 7.55 8.37
CA PHE A 62 -12.69 7.59 9.62
C PHE A 62 -12.76 9.00 10.23
N ASP A 63 -12.99 10.03 9.40
CA ASP A 63 -13.07 11.43 9.81
C ASP A 63 -11.78 12.03 10.41
N VAL A 64 -10.64 11.33 10.31
CA VAL A 64 -9.33 11.83 10.70
C VAL A 64 -8.34 11.77 9.53
N PRO A 65 -7.30 12.61 9.51
CA PRO A 65 -6.30 12.57 8.44
C PRO A 65 -5.40 11.33 8.57
N LEU A 66 -5.34 10.52 7.51
CA LEU A 66 -4.39 9.43 7.35
C LEU A 66 -3.34 9.80 6.31
N ALA A 67 -2.07 9.59 6.64
CA ALA A 67 -0.97 9.77 5.68
C ALA A 67 -0.61 8.43 5.05
N LEU A 68 -0.60 8.36 3.72
CA LEU A 68 -0.23 7.17 2.95
C LEU A 68 0.86 7.48 1.93
N ALA A 69 1.74 6.51 1.70
CA ALA A 69 2.76 6.61 0.66
C ALA A 69 2.13 6.51 -0.73
N PRO A 70 2.38 7.47 -1.64
CA PRO A 70 1.80 7.49 -2.98
C PRO A 70 2.58 6.63 -4.00
N GLY A 71 3.50 5.79 -3.55
CA GLY A 71 4.41 5.05 -4.45
C GLY A 71 3.69 4.17 -5.47
N ALA A 72 2.66 3.44 -5.04
CA ALA A 72 1.91 2.56 -5.93
C ALA A 72 1.15 3.32 -7.02
N PRO A 73 0.32 4.35 -6.74
CA PRO A 73 -0.34 5.11 -7.81
C PRO A 73 0.65 5.86 -8.72
N VAL A 74 1.74 6.39 -8.17
CA VAL A 74 2.77 7.03 -9.00
C VAL A 74 3.44 6.04 -9.95
N LEU A 75 3.77 4.84 -9.48
CA LEU A 75 4.39 3.82 -10.30
C LEU A 75 3.42 3.33 -11.39
N ALA A 76 2.20 3.00 -11.02
CA ALA A 76 1.16 2.53 -11.94
C ALA A 76 0.92 3.54 -13.07
N ALA A 77 0.78 4.81 -12.74
CA ALA A 77 0.58 5.87 -13.73
C ALA A 77 1.76 6.03 -14.69
N LYS A 78 3.00 5.92 -14.20
CA LYS A 78 4.21 6.03 -15.05
C LYS A 78 4.42 4.85 -15.98
N THR A 79 3.83 3.71 -15.69
CA THR A 79 3.98 2.47 -16.47
C THR A 79 2.71 2.08 -17.21
N ALA A 80 1.66 2.90 -17.14
CA ALA A 80 0.32 2.58 -17.63
C ALA A 80 -0.22 1.23 -17.06
N ALA A 81 0.31 0.79 -15.92
CA ALA A 81 -0.15 -0.42 -15.25
C ALA A 81 -1.47 -0.17 -14.51
N GLN A 82 -2.30 -1.18 -14.44
CA GLN A 82 -3.52 -1.12 -13.63
C GLN A 82 -3.19 -1.13 -12.14
N LEU A 83 -3.83 -0.24 -11.37
CA LEU A 83 -3.71 -0.17 -9.92
C LEU A 83 -4.89 -0.90 -9.26
N LEU A 84 -4.62 -2.08 -8.71
CA LEU A 84 -5.62 -2.94 -8.09
C LEU A 84 -5.49 -2.91 -6.57
N PRO A 85 -6.51 -2.47 -5.82
CA PRO A 85 -6.55 -2.66 -4.37
C PRO A 85 -6.68 -4.14 -4.03
N VAL A 86 -5.86 -4.59 -3.07
CA VAL A 86 -5.87 -5.98 -2.61
C VAL A 86 -5.97 -5.98 -1.09
N PHE A 87 -6.96 -6.70 -0.57
CA PHE A 87 -7.19 -6.84 0.86
C PHE A 87 -7.14 -8.30 1.26
N THR A 88 -6.32 -8.61 2.25
CA THR A 88 -6.17 -9.97 2.77
C THR A 88 -6.58 -9.98 4.24
N VAL A 89 -7.53 -10.83 4.56
CA VAL A 89 -8.06 -10.99 5.92
C VAL A 89 -8.11 -12.47 6.30
N ARG A 90 -8.12 -12.72 7.60
CA ARG A 90 -8.49 -14.02 8.15
C ARG A 90 -9.96 -13.97 8.51
N ASP A 91 -10.76 -14.83 7.92
CA ASP A 91 -12.18 -14.91 8.22
C ASP A 91 -12.46 -15.59 9.58
N LYS A 92 -13.73 -15.64 9.98
CA LYS A 92 -14.16 -16.23 11.26
C LYS A 92 -13.88 -17.74 11.37
N SER A 93 -13.66 -18.44 10.26
CA SER A 93 -13.26 -19.84 10.22
C SER A 93 -11.74 -20.03 10.37
N GLY A 94 -10.97 -18.93 10.40
CA GLY A 94 -9.51 -18.95 10.43
C GLY A 94 -8.87 -19.04 9.04
N LYS A 95 -9.66 -19.07 7.96
CA LYS A 95 -9.16 -19.12 6.59
C LYS A 95 -8.66 -17.74 6.14
N VAL A 96 -7.52 -17.70 5.48
CA VAL A 96 -7.00 -16.49 4.83
C VAL A 96 -7.70 -16.30 3.49
N VAL A 97 -8.34 -15.14 3.33
CA VAL A 97 -9.06 -14.76 2.11
C VAL A 97 -8.43 -13.50 1.55
N THR A 98 -8.05 -13.53 0.29
CA THR A 98 -7.53 -12.38 -0.44
C THR A 98 -8.55 -11.95 -1.49
N THR A 99 -8.93 -10.69 -1.43
CA THR A 99 -9.87 -10.07 -2.37
C THR A 99 -9.12 -9.04 -3.20
N VAL A 100 -9.22 -9.17 -4.52
CA VAL A 100 -8.75 -8.16 -5.48
C VAL A 100 -9.97 -7.38 -5.93
N GLU A 101 -9.94 -6.08 -5.71
CA GLU A 101 -11.04 -5.18 -6.11
C GLU A 101 -10.83 -4.61 -7.52
N ALA A 102 -11.86 -3.95 -8.03
CA ALA A 102 -11.81 -3.27 -9.32
C ALA A 102 -10.66 -2.24 -9.37
N PRO A 103 -10.06 -2.00 -10.53
CA PRO A 103 -8.99 -1.02 -10.67
C PRO A 103 -9.38 0.37 -10.15
N ILE A 104 -8.40 1.08 -9.60
CA ILE A 104 -8.51 2.52 -9.36
C ILE A 104 -8.21 3.22 -10.68
N ASP A 105 -9.13 4.10 -11.08
CA ASP A 105 -8.94 4.91 -12.28
C ASP A 105 -7.79 5.91 -12.07
N LEU A 106 -6.83 5.86 -12.98
CA LEU A 106 -5.70 6.78 -13.06
C LEU A 106 -5.77 7.65 -14.32
N SER A 107 -6.92 7.68 -15.01
CA SER A 107 -7.13 8.55 -16.17
C SER A 107 -6.95 10.01 -15.75
N GLY A 108 -6.24 10.78 -16.57
CA GLY A 108 -5.91 12.18 -16.26
C GLY A 108 -4.67 12.34 -15.35
N TYR A 109 -3.91 11.26 -15.11
CA TYR A 109 -2.66 11.35 -14.35
C TYR A 109 -1.57 12.14 -15.08
N GLU A 110 -1.68 12.37 -16.36
CA GLU A 110 -0.65 13.10 -17.12
C GLU A 110 -0.31 14.42 -16.43
N GLU A 111 0.74 14.34 -15.58
CA GLU A 111 1.43 15.44 -14.88
C GLU A 111 0.75 16.11 -13.69
N ASN A 112 -0.38 15.62 -13.15
CA ASN A 112 -1.10 16.34 -12.10
C ASN A 112 -1.10 15.64 -10.74
N ARG A 113 -0.61 16.32 -9.68
CA ARG A 113 -0.75 15.93 -8.27
C ARG A 113 -2.20 15.54 -7.86
N PRO A 114 -3.26 16.14 -8.40
CA PRO A 114 -4.65 15.77 -8.11
C PRO A 114 -4.99 14.30 -8.38
N ALA A 115 -4.45 13.68 -9.43
CA ALA A 115 -4.77 12.29 -9.73
C ALA A 115 -4.14 11.30 -8.73
N VAL A 116 -2.94 11.60 -8.22
CA VAL A 116 -2.34 10.82 -7.13
C VAL A 116 -3.15 10.95 -5.85
N GLN A 117 -3.62 12.15 -5.52
CA GLN A 117 -4.50 12.40 -4.40
C GLN A 117 -5.79 11.58 -4.55
N ALA A 118 -6.46 11.69 -5.69
CA ALA A 118 -7.68 10.95 -5.97
C ALA A 118 -7.51 9.42 -5.85
N ALA A 119 -6.39 8.87 -6.32
CA ALA A 119 -6.09 7.45 -6.20
C ALA A 119 -5.87 7.02 -4.74
N VAL A 120 -5.18 7.84 -3.93
CA VAL A 120 -4.98 7.59 -2.50
C VAL A 120 -6.32 7.68 -1.76
N ASP A 121 -7.15 8.67 -2.08
CA ASP A 121 -8.49 8.83 -1.48
C ASP A 121 -9.40 7.64 -1.83
N ALA A 122 -9.39 7.21 -3.10
CA ALA A 122 -10.14 6.04 -3.55
C ALA A 122 -9.69 4.75 -2.83
N TYR A 123 -8.39 4.57 -2.62
CA TYR A 123 -7.88 3.44 -1.85
C TYR A 123 -8.32 3.50 -0.38
N ALA A 124 -8.16 4.63 0.28
CA ALA A 124 -8.56 4.82 1.67
C ALA A 124 -10.06 4.56 1.87
N LYS A 125 -10.91 5.09 0.98
CA LYS A 125 -12.35 4.85 0.99
C LYS A 125 -12.71 3.37 0.85
N ARG A 126 -11.95 2.60 0.06
CA ARG A 126 -12.17 1.14 -0.08
C ARG A 126 -11.62 0.36 1.10
N LEU A 127 -10.59 0.85 1.78
CA LEU A 127 -10.02 0.22 2.98
C LEU A 127 -10.96 0.33 4.19
N GLU A 128 -11.72 1.42 4.36
CA GLU A 128 -12.59 1.62 5.52
C GLU A 128 -13.58 0.48 5.80
N PRO A 129 -14.36 -0.04 4.83
CA PRO A 129 -15.27 -1.16 5.06
C PRO A 129 -14.57 -2.42 5.58
N TRP A 130 -13.37 -2.70 5.08
CA TRP A 130 -12.57 -3.84 5.54
C TRP A 130 -12.18 -3.68 7.00
N LEU A 131 -11.78 -2.48 7.42
CA LEU A 131 -11.40 -2.23 8.81
C LEU A 131 -12.60 -2.17 9.76
N ARG A 132 -13.78 -1.77 9.27
CA ARG A 132 -15.02 -1.87 10.05
C ARG A 132 -15.39 -3.33 10.33
N GLN A 133 -15.13 -4.21 9.36
CA GLN A 133 -15.44 -5.63 9.46
C GLN A 133 -14.36 -6.43 10.22
N TYR A 134 -13.08 -6.04 10.09
CA TYR A 134 -11.91 -6.75 10.66
C TYR A 134 -10.96 -5.78 11.36
N PRO A 135 -11.41 -5.08 12.42
CA PRO A 135 -10.63 -4.02 13.06
C PRO A 135 -9.37 -4.54 13.75
N ASP A 136 -9.36 -5.78 14.18
CA ASP A 136 -8.26 -6.46 14.87
C ASP A 136 -7.10 -6.85 13.93
N GLN A 137 -7.30 -6.78 12.62
CA GLN A 137 -6.31 -7.24 11.64
C GLN A 137 -5.47 -6.12 11.02
N TRP A 138 -5.68 -4.88 11.44
CA TRP A 138 -4.90 -3.74 10.95
C TRP A 138 -3.88 -3.25 11.98
N LEU A 139 -2.60 -3.29 11.61
CA LEU A 139 -1.52 -2.96 12.54
C LEU A 139 -1.25 -1.45 12.68
N SER A 140 -1.85 -0.61 11.84
CA SER A 140 -1.53 0.82 11.76
C SER A 140 -2.46 1.73 12.56
N TRP A 141 -3.32 1.20 13.44
CA TRP A 141 -4.21 2.01 14.29
C TRP A 141 -3.48 3.08 15.10
N GLY A 142 -2.26 2.78 15.58
CA GLY A 142 -1.44 3.74 16.32
C GLY A 142 -1.14 5.03 15.58
N GLN A 143 -1.19 5.02 14.25
CA GLN A 143 -0.95 6.21 13.42
C GLN A 143 -2.14 7.16 13.40
N LEU A 144 -3.36 6.65 13.56
CA LEU A 144 -4.56 7.48 13.71
C LEU A 144 -4.65 8.10 15.12
N ILE A 145 -4.22 7.36 16.14
CA ILE A 145 -4.34 7.76 17.54
C ILE A 145 -3.30 8.83 17.92
N GLN A 146 -2.08 8.75 17.38
CA GLN A 146 -0.97 9.66 17.75
C GLN A 146 -1.11 11.09 17.21
N ARG A 147 -2.09 11.38 16.37
CA ARG A 147 -2.28 12.70 15.75
C ARG A 147 -3.37 13.58 16.35
N LYS A 148 -3.92 13.22 17.53
CA LYS A 148 -4.67 14.24 18.30
C LYS A 148 -3.67 15.29 18.78
N PRO A 149 -3.82 16.57 18.40
CA PRO A 149 -3.04 17.63 19.02
C PRO A 149 -3.32 17.58 20.53
N ARG A 150 -2.28 17.53 21.33
CA ARG A 150 -2.42 17.80 22.77
C ARG A 150 -2.85 19.27 22.87
N THR A 151 -4.11 19.49 23.16
CA THR A 151 -4.63 20.77 23.65
C THR A 151 -4.00 21.10 24.99
#